data_661e171ea3260f978e9028b70b4d69c5
#
_entry.id   661e171ea3260f978e9028b70b4d69c5
#
_cell.length_a   1.000
_cell.length_b   1.000
_cell.length_c   1.000
_cell.angle_alpha   90.00
_cell.angle_beta   90.00
_cell.angle_gamma   90.00
#
_symmetry.space_group_name_H-M   'P 1'
#
loop_
_entity.id
_entity.type
_entity.pdbx_description
1 polymer ?
#
loop_
_entity_poly.entity_id
_entity_poly.type
_entity_poly.pdbx_seq_one_letter_code
_entity_poly.pdbx_strand_id
1 'polypeptide(L)'
;MAARPRWFAFGFNSFGQLGTARSDPRELCVTRPRLVTLGAHERAEEGDDEDEEEDGDDDEQAVVDVAPAWGSAALRGSRDVCVQGFAQGGRAGPTRVPLADGAQQLACNDSFLVLVTHACAQVWEWSSALLPPEDLHENARPLWDMPLLSGAKETPGTLLLPLVPGGYVDLRPPFFHPLPELAGGVRALQLALGREHVLLLTDDGTIWGWGPGRHGQQGHGTTEAEAAPRPVEGLQGLPMVGVAAGGWHSVALSRGGDVYTWGWNEAGQLGLPSKRGLGEGSNSPKRCNLHGRENDCSLVPPSDANKQQHGCRADEEREPQDASHGEKGESQKTGTQYISIQAFPALLDFPGDDEISAVAAGSRHTVALTKCGKLYTWGWGEHGQLGHGSRRSWDEPQHVEFFCQHSLEVVAVRCGDWSTFAMARPMPSNK
;
A
#
# COMPACT_ATOMS: atom_id res chain seq x y z
N MET A 1 18.85 -20.14 -19.06
CA MET A 1 18.88 -18.94 -18.20
C MET A 1 17.66 -18.98 -17.29
N ALA A 2 17.75 -18.55 -16.05
CA ALA A 2 16.55 -18.43 -15.21
C ALA A 2 15.67 -17.30 -15.78
N ALA A 3 14.37 -17.56 -15.95
CA ALA A 3 13.45 -16.54 -16.44
C ALA A 3 13.39 -15.35 -15.47
N ARG A 4 13.40 -14.14 -16.02
CA ARG A 4 13.35 -12.91 -15.21
C ARG A 4 12.02 -12.78 -14.48
N PRO A 5 12.01 -12.26 -13.25
CA PRO A 5 10.77 -11.97 -12.55
C PRO A 5 9.97 -10.88 -13.27
N ARG A 6 8.64 -10.98 -13.22
CA ARG A 6 7.70 -10.03 -13.84
C ARG A 6 6.71 -9.52 -12.81
N TRP A 7 6.24 -8.29 -12.98
CA TRP A 7 5.22 -7.70 -12.12
C TRP A 7 3.80 -8.07 -12.56
N PHE A 8 2.97 -8.39 -11.60
CA PHE A 8 1.53 -8.62 -11.75
C PHE A 8 0.79 -7.64 -10.85
N ALA A 9 -0.33 -7.10 -11.32
CA ALA A 9 -1.14 -6.14 -10.58
C ALA A 9 -2.61 -6.57 -10.53
N PHE A 10 -3.29 -6.21 -9.45
CA PHE A 10 -4.72 -6.38 -9.24
C PHE A 10 -5.25 -5.32 -8.27
N GLY A 11 -6.55 -5.01 -8.39
CA GLY A 11 -7.19 -3.97 -7.59
C GLY A 11 -7.94 -2.94 -8.43
N PHE A 12 -8.07 -1.74 -7.90
CA PHE A 12 -8.71 -0.60 -8.55
C PHE A 12 -7.96 -0.18 -9.81
N ASN A 13 -8.69 0.00 -10.92
CA ASN A 13 -8.09 0.31 -12.24
C ASN A 13 -8.90 1.33 -13.05
N SER A 14 -9.71 2.18 -12.39
CA SER A 14 -10.59 3.12 -13.10
C SER A 14 -9.85 4.13 -13.98
N PHE A 15 -8.56 4.33 -13.74
CA PHE A 15 -7.71 5.24 -14.49
C PHE A 15 -6.68 4.54 -15.37
N GLY A 16 -6.65 3.18 -15.37
CA GLY A 16 -5.63 2.40 -16.06
C GLY A 16 -4.29 2.33 -15.31
N GLN A 17 -4.29 2.68 -14.02
CA GLN A 17 -3.08 2.79 -13.19
C GLN A 17 -2.37 1.47 -12.95
N LEU A 18 -2.99 0.33 -13.17
CA LEU A 18 -2.35 -0.97 -12.98
C LEU A 18 -1.36 -1.32 -14.10
N GLY A 19 -1.42 -0.63 -15.24
CA GLY A 19 -0.50 -0.88 -16.35
C GLY A 19 -0.61 -2.26 -16.96
N THR A 20 -1.79 -2.87 -16.89
CA THR A 20 -2.00 -4.23 -17.41
C THR A 20 -2.35 -4.21 -18.89
N ALA A 21 -1.67 -5.02 -19.70
CA ALA A 21 -1.97 -5.18 -21.12
C ALA A 21 -3.43 -5.63 -21.31
N ARG A 22 -4.13 -5.02 -22.26
CA ARG A 22 -5.51 -5.35 -22.69
C ARG A 22 -6.54 -5.33 -21.55
N SER A 23 -6.53 -4.32 -20.69
CA SER A 23 -7.68 -4.05 -19.83
C SER A 23 -8.79 -3.43 -20.69
N ASP A 24 -10.00 -4.03 -20.68
CA ASP A 24 -11.18 -3.32 -21.17
C ASP A 24 -11.24 -1.97 -20.44
N PRO A 25 -11.30 -0.83 -21.15
CA PRO A 25 -11.40 0.50 -20.53
C PRO A 25 -12.60 0.64 -19.59
N ARG A 26 -13.53 -0.29 -19.62
CA ARG A 26 -14.70 -0.39 -18.73
C ARG A 26 -14.45 -1.22 -17.48
N GLU A 27 -13.31 -1.91 -17.39
CA GLU A 27 -12.98 -2.74 -16.25
C GLU A 27 -12.40 -1.88 -15.11
N LEU A 28 -13.27 -1.43 -14.23
CA LEU A 28 -12.92 -0.56 -13.11
C LEU A 28 -12.08 -1.25 -12.03
N CYS A 29 -12.09 -2.58 -11.99
CA CYS A 29 -11.43 -3.38 -10.97
C CYS A 29 -10.89 -4.68 -11.57
N VAL A 30 -9.63 -4.98 -11.33
CA VAL A 30 -8.95 -6.22 -11.70
C VAL A 30 -8.94 -7.15 -10.50
N THR A 31 -9.72 -8.22 -10.55
CA THR A 31 -9.92 -9.14 -9.40
C THR A 31 -8.94 -10.30 -9.36
N ARG A 32 -8.17 -10.53 -10.43
CA ARG A 32 -7.12 -11.55 -10.52
C ARG A 32 -5.81 -10.92 -10.99
N PRO A 33 -4.66 -11.44 -10.56
CA PRO A 33 -3.37 -10.92 -11.01
C PRO A 33 -3.25 -10.88 -12.54
N ARG A 34 -2.79 -9.75 -13.08
CA ARG A 34 -2.50 -9.55 -14.49
C ARG A 34 -1.10 -9.00 -14.67
N LEU A 35 -0.44 -9.38 -15.75
CA LEU A 35 0.90 -8.93 -16.10
C LEU A 35 0.91 -7.41 -16.32
N VAL A 36 1.90 -6.73 -15.71
CA VAL A 36 2.18 -5.29 -15.89
C VAL A 36 3.19 -5.10 -17.01
N THR A 37 2.92 -4.16 -17.91
CA THR A 37 3.81 -3.83 -19.04
C THR A 37 4.07 -2.33 -19.08
N LEU A 38 5.22 -1.91 -19.60
CA LEU A 38 5.57 -0.49 -19.79
C LEU A 38 4.79 0.17 -20.96
N GLY A 39 3.67 -0.37 -21.37
CA GLY A 39 2.86 0.17 -22.47
C GLY A 39 3.60 0.10 -23.81
N ALA A 40 3.11 -0.72 -24.74
CA ALA A 40 3.52 -0.59 -26.12
C ALA A 40 3.11 0.82 -26.60
N HIS A 41 4.06 1.65 -27.04
CA HIS A 41 3.75 2.78 -27.92
C HIS A 41 2.90 2.21 -29.03
N GLU A 42 1.67 2.76 -29.22
CA GLU A 42 0.93 2.57 -30.46
C GLU A 42 1.89 2.99 -31.57
N ARG A 43 2.54 2.04 -32.21
CA ARG A 43 3.08 2.27 -33.55
C ARG A 43 1.86 2.57 -34.39
N ALA A 44 1.77 3.77 -34.91
CA ALA A 44 0.77 4.14 -35.89
C ALA A 44 0.73 3.03 -36.95
N GLU A 45 -0.44 2.40 -37.10
CA GLU A 45 -0.72 1.47 -38.17
C GLU A 45 -0.67 2.26 -39.48
N GLU A 46 0.47 2.33 -40.12
CA GLU A 46 0.63 2.58 -41.55
C GLU A 46 1.50 1.45 -42.10
N GLY A 47 0.85 0.51 -42.78
CA GLY A 47 1.51 -0.51 -43.60
C GLY A 47 1.07 -1.92 -43.30
N ASP A 48 0.15 -2.43 -44.13
CA ASP A 48 -0.06 -3.86 -44.38
C ASP A 48 1.24 -4.46 -44.92
N ASP A 49 1.97 -5.20 -44.07
CA ASP A 49 2.90 -6.24 -44.50
C ASP A 49 2.87 -7.36 -43.45
N GLU A 50 2.24 -8.45 -43.83
CA GLU A 50 2.23 -9.74 -43.15
C GLU A 50 3.64 -10.34 -43.17
N ASP A 51 3.99 -11.06 -42.07
CA ASP A 51 5.12 -11.98 -41.93
C ASP A 51 6.52 -11.38 -41.67
N GLU A 52 6.72 -10.86 -40.44
CA GLU A 52 8.02 -11.06 -39.74
C GLU A 52 7.74 -11.29 -38.25
N GLU A 53 7.84 -12.55 -37.79
CA GLU A 53 8.06 -12.90 -36.38
C GLU A 53 9.43 -12.33 -35.97
N GLU A 54 9.49 -11.02 -35.69
CA GLU A 54 10.62 -10.45 -34.98
C GLU A 54 10.58 -10.95 -33.52
N ASP A 55 11.52 -11.83 -33.19
CA ASP A 55 12.04 -12.02 -31.82
C ASP A 55 12.55 -10.67 -31.27
N GLY A 56 11.63 -9.72 -31.10
CA GLY A 56 11.93 -8.40 -30.52
C GLY A 56 12.31 -8.60 -29.07
N ASP A 57 13.46 -8.06 -28.71
CA ASP A 57 14.10 -8.04 -27.40
C ASP A 57 13.05 -7.73 -26.30
N ASP A 58 12.45 -8.79 -25.72
CA ASP A 58 11.56 -8.76 -24.56
C ASP A 58 12.19 -8.04 -23.33
N ASP A 59 13.47 -7.74 -23.40
CA ASP A 59 14.30 -7.12 -22.37
C ASP A 59 14.09 -5.60 -22.24
N GLU A 60 13.68 -4.88 -23.28
CA GLU A 60 13.45 -3.43 -23.20
C GLU A 60 12.15 -3.03 -22.49
N GLN A 61 11.18 -3.93 -22.42
CA GLN A 61 9.86 -3.65 -21.83
C GLN A 61 9.69 -4.19 -20.39
N ALA A 62 10.72 -4.76 -19.80
CA ALA A 62 10.64 -5.33 -18.45
C ALA A 62 10.54 -4.24 -17.38
N VAL A 63 9.45 -4.28 -16.59
CA VAL A 63 9.30 -3.44 -15.40
C VAL A 63 10.20 -3.96 -14.29
N VAL A 64 11.11 -3.11 -13.82
CA VAL A 64 12.09 -3.44 -12.76
C VAL A 64 11.54 -3.11 -11.37
N ASP A 65 10.81 -2.00 -11.24
CA ASP A 65 10.21 -1.56 -9.98
C ASP A 65 8.92 -0.79 -10.22
N VAL A 66 8.06 -0.74 -9.20
CA VAL A 66 6.76 -0.09 -9.25
C VAL A 66 6.58 0.79 -8.02
N ALA A 67 6.19 2.04 -8.23
CA ALA A 67 5.75 2.96 -7.18
C ALA A 67 4.23 3.20 -7.35
N PRO A 68 3.37 2.46 -6.64
CA PRO A 68 1.93 2.60 -6.76
C PRO A 68 1.40 3.76 -5.92
N ALA A 69 0.43 4.49 -6.48
CA ALA A 69 -0.35 5.52 -5.80
C ALA A 69 -1.85 5.20 -5.87
N TRP A 70 -2.70 6.12 -5.42
CA TRP A 70 -4.15 5.93 -5.45
C TRP A 70 -4.70 5.84 -6.89
N GLY A 71 -4.42 6.82 -7.72
CA GLY A 71 -4.94 6.92 -9.09
C GLY A 71 -3.88 6.71 -10.16
N SER A 72 -2.61 6.63 -9.81
CA SER A 72 -1.48 6.48 -10.71
C SER A 72 -0.49 5.42 -10.24
N ALA A 73 0.41 5.01 -11.13
CA ALA A 73 1.59 4.25 -10.78
C ALA A 73 2.78 4.68 -11.64
N ALA A 74 3.94 4.87 -11.02
CA ALA A 74 5.18 5.03 -11.73
C ALA A 74 5.86 3.68 -11.90
N LEU A 75 6.13 3.30 -13.14
CA LEU A 75 6.75 2.04 -13.53
C LEU A 75 8.17 2.33 -13.99
N ARG A 76 9.15 1.72 -13.33
CA ARG A 76 10.56 1.86 -13.70
C ARG A 76 11.01 0.66 -14.52
N GLY A 77 11.43 0.93 -15.75
CA GLY A 77 12.15 -0.02 -16.60
C GLY A 77 13.65 -0.05 -16.30
N SER A 78 14.42 -0.62 -17.22
CA SER A 78 15.87 -0.69 -17.10
C SER A 78 16.56 0.69 -17.27
N ARG A 79 15.99 1.58 -18.05
CA ARG A 79 16.56 2.90 -18.40
C ARG A 79 15.60 4.05 -18.23
N ASP A 80 14.30 3.80 -18.25
CA ASP A 80 13.23 4.78 -18.29
C ASP A 80 12.23 4.59 -17.16
N VAL A 81 11.41 5.61 -16.95
CA VAL A 81 10.28 5.61 -16.05
C VAL A 81 9.05 6.06 -16.82
N CYS A 82 7.98 5.30 -16.69
CA CYS A 82 6.67 5.65 -17.24
C CYS A 82 5.67 5.83 -16.11
N VAL A 83 4.77 6.79 -16.24
CA VAL A 83 3.59 6.92 -15.37
C VAL A 83 2.34 6.45 -16.11
N GLN A 84 1.47 5.78 -15.37
CA GLN A 84 0.18 5.33 -15.86
C GLN A 84 -0.93 5.74 -14.89
N GLY A 85 -2.14 5.95 -15.40
CA GLY A 85 -3.31 6.32 -14.61
C GLY A 85 -3.60 7.81 -14.60
N PHE A 86 -3.99 8.35 -13.46
CA PHE A 86 -4.38 9.75 -13.28
C PHE A 86 -3.21 10.52 -12.65
N ALA A 87 -2.56 11.36 -13.44
CA ALA A 87 -1.56 12.29 -12.96
C ALA A 87 -2.03 13.72 -13.28
N GLN A 88 -2.05 14.59 -12.27
CA GLN A 88 -2.36 16.02 -12.41
C GLN A 88 -3.64 16.38 -13.20
N GLY A 89 -4.80 15.88 -12.77
CA GLY A 89 -6.07 16.33 -13.34
C GLY A 89 -6.35 15.85 -14.76
N GLY A 90 -5.50 15.00 -15.33
CA GLY A 90 -5.65 14.38 -16.64
C GLY A 90 -5.44 12.87 -16.61
N ARG A 91 -6.11 12.15 -17.51
CA ARG A 91 -5.85 10.72 -17.71
C ARG A 91 -4.52 10.60 -18.44
N ALA A 92 -3.51 10.06 -17.79
CA ALA A 92 -2.24 9.73 -18.43
C ALA A 92 -2.30 8.27 -18.89
N GLY A 93 -2.24 8.04 -20.19
CA GLY A 93 -1.79 6.76 -20.74
C GLY A 93 -0.34 6.52 -20.31
N PRO A 94 0.32 5.42 -20.77
CA PRO A 94 1.72 5.21 -20.49
C PRO A 94 2.55 6.38 -21.02
N THR A 95 2.95 7.27 -20.10
CA THR A 95 3.69 8.49 -20.45
C THR A 95 5.09 8.38 -19.85
N ARG A 96 6.12 8.53 -20.70
CA ARG A 96 7.50 8.55 -20.24
C ARG A 96 7.76 9.79 -19.39
N VAL A 97 8.56 9.62 -18.35
CA VAL A 97 9.03 10.69 -17.45
C VAL A 97 10.52 10.94 -17.68
N PRO A 98 10.90 11.83 -18.61
CA PRO A 98 12.29 11.97 -19.06
C PRO A 98 13.26 12.37 -17.94
N LEU A 99 12.84 13.18 -16.98
CA LEU A 99 13.67 13.60 -15.85
C LEU A 99 13.98 12.47 -14.86
N ALA A 100 13.27 11.37 -14.95
CA ALA A 100 13.45 10.21 -14.08
C ALA A 100 14.45 9.18 -14.65
N ASP A 101 15.07 9.47 -15.79
CA ASP A 101 16.09 8.60 -16.37
C ASP A 101 17.26 8.43 -15.41
N GLY A 102 17.61 7.17 -15.12
CA GLY A 102 18.66 6.83 -14.15
C GLY A 102 18.22 6.86 -12.68
N ALA A 103 16.93 7.02 -12.39
CA ALA A 103 16.41 6.90 -11.05
C ALA A 103 16.64 5.48 -10.50
N GLN A 104 17.09 5.42 -9.25
CA GLN A 104 17.32 4.16 -8.53
C GLN A 104 16.12 3.75 -7.71
N GLN A 105 15.44 4.73 -7.10
CA GLN A 105 14.24 4.53 -6.31
C GLN A 105 13.21 5.58 -6.67
N LEU A 106 11.95 5.18 -6.58
CA LEU A 106 10.79 6.00 -6.86
C LEU A 106 9.77 5.88 -5.74
N ALA A 107 9.09 6.98 -5.45
CA ALA A 107 7.82 6.98 -4.74
C ALA A 107 6.91 8.03 -5.37
N CYS A 108 5.61 7.83 -5.40
CA CYS A 108 4.69 8.82 -5.94
C CYS A 108 3.34 8.82 -5.22
N ASN A 109 2.63 9.93 -5.39
CA ASN A 109 1.19 10.04 -5.18
C ASN A 109 0.57 10.73 -6.41
N ASP A 110 -0.70 11.10 -6.34
CA ASP A 110 -1.41 11.72 -7.46
C ASP A 110 -0.92 13.13 -7.82
N SER A 111 -0.13 13.76 -6.97
CA SER A 111 0.38 15.14 -7.16
C SER A 111 1.89 15.20 -7.35
N PHE A 112 2.62 14.31 -6.70
CA PHE A 112 4.08 14.42 -6.56
C PHE A 112 4.79 13.11 -6.92
N LEU A 113 6.02 13.27 -7.42
CA LEU A 113 6.97 12.20 -7.71
C LEU A 113 8.25 12.44 -6.91
N VAL A 114 8.70 11.45 -6.14
CA VAL A 114 10.02 11.41 -5.52
C VAL A 114 10.95 10.58 -6.40
N LEU A 115 12.10 11.15 -6.69
CA LEU A 115 13.18 10.48 -7.42
C LEU A 115 14.42 10.44 -6.54
N VAL A 116 15.05 9.28 -6.46
CA VAL A 116 16.39 9.11 -5.89
C VAL A 116 17.33 8.63 -6.97
N THR A 117 18.38 9.42 -7.19
CA THR A 117 19.49 9.10 -8.10
C THR A 117 20.77 8.86 -7.29
N HIS A 118 21.88 8.59 -7.93
CA HIS A 118 23.19 8.55 -7.26
C HIS A 118 23.62 9.91 -6.67
N ALA A 119 23.11 11.01 -7.22
CA ALA A 119 23.54 12.36 -6.88
C ALA A 119 22.63 13.09 -5.91
N CYS A 120 21.34 12.85 -5.98
CA CYS A 120 20.33 13.61 -5.22
C CYS A 120 19.05 12.83 -4.98
N ALA A 121 18.28 13.29 -3.97
CA ALA A 121 16.88 12.97 -3.77
C ALA A 121 16.06 14.23 -4.08
N GLN A 122 15.00 14.10 -4.89
CA GLN A 122 14.21 15.23 -5.38
C GLN A 122 12.71 14.93 -5.30
N VAL A 123 11.92 15.97 -5.05
CA VAL A 123 10.46 15.94 -5.15
C VAL A 123 10.01 16.85 -6.27
N TRP A 124 9.21 16.30 -7.16
CA TRP A 124 8.69 16.97 -8.33
C TRP A 124 7.16 16.97 -8.33
N GLU A 125 6.57 18.05 -8.80
CA GLU A 125 5.16 18.05 -9.18
C GLU A 125 5.00 17.38 -10.54
N TRP A 126 3.94 16.57 -10.73
CA TRP A 126 3.72 15.88 -12.00
C TRP A 126 3.66 16.80 -13.22
N SER A 127 3.13 18.04 -13.07
CA SER A 127 3.11 19.06 -14.12
C SER A 127 4.48 19.35 -14.70
N SER A 128 5.47 19.42 -13.80
CA SER A 128 6.86 19.68 -14.17
C SER A 128 7.58 18.40 -14.59
N ALA A 129 7.23 17.26 -13.97
CA ALA A 129 7.85 15.98 -14.26
C ALA A 129 7.51 15.43 -15.67
N LEU A 130 6.36 15.80 -16.19
CA LEU A 130 5.84 15.36 -17.50
C LEU A 130 6.15 16.35 -18.63
N LEU A 131 6.91 17.42 -18.39
CA LEU A 131 7.33 18.33 -19.45
C LEU A 131 8.23 17.60 -20.46
N PRO A 132 8.14 17.96 -21.75
CA PRO A 132 9.05 17.46 -22.77
C PRO A 132 10.50 17.88 -22.47
N PRO A 133 11.50 17.12 -22.90
CA PRO A 133 12.90 17.35 -22.58
C PRO A 133 13.42 18.76 -22.94
N GLU A 134 12.89 19.35 -23.99
CA GLU A 134 13.21 20.70 -24.45
C GLU A 134 12.79 21.80 -23.47
N ASP A 135 11.68 21.58 -22.72
CA ASP A 135 11.15 22.54 -21.75
C ASP A 135 11.69 22.32 -20.33
N LEU A 136 12.29 21.14 -20.04
CA LEU A 136 12.80 20.79 -18.72
C LEU A 136 13.93 21.71 -18.25
N HIS A 137 14.81 22.15 -19.16
CA HIS A 137 16.01 22.93 -18.80
C HIS A 137 15.71 24.38 -18.39
N GLU A 138 14.64 24.97 -18.93
CA GLU A 138 14.33 26.39 -18.68
C GLU A 138 13.24 26.58 -17.63
N ASN A 139 12.28 25.67 -17.51
CA ASN A 139 11.02 25.88 -16.78
C ASN A 139 10.76 24.92 -15.62
N ALA A 140 11.49 23.81 -15.51
CA ALA A 140 11.25 22.81 -14.48
C ALA A 140 12.27 22.88 -13.36
N ARG A 141 11.79 23.01 -12.12
CA ARG A 141 12.60 22.90 -10.90
C ARG A 141 11.92 21.95 -9.93
N PRO A 142 12.70 21.14 -9.18
CA PRO A 142 12.13 20.35 -8.11
C PRO A 142 11.54 21.28 -7.03
N LEU A 143 10.46 20.84 -6.40
CA LEU A 143 9.88 21.52 -5.25
C LEU A 143 10.77 21.41 -4.02
N TRP A 144 11.55 20.35 -3.96
CA TRP A 144 12.55 20.09 -2.94
C TRP A 144 13.67 19.25 -3.56
N ASP A 145 14.91 19.54 -3.14
CA ASP A 145 16.07 18.76 -3.54
C ASP A 145 17.07 18.62 -2.40
N MET A 146 17.75 17.46 -2.35
CA MET A 146 18.82 17.18 -1.41
C MET A 146 19.95 16.48 -2.15
N PRO A 147 21.19 17.07 -2.16
CA PRO A 147 22.35 16.37 -2.70
C PRO A 147 22.73 15.20 -1.78
N LEU A 148 22.93 14.03 -2.40
CA LEU A 148 23.42 12.83 -1.74
C LEU A 148 24.94 12.81 -1.91
N LEU A 149 25.67 13.60 -1.11
CA LEU A 149 27.12 13.72 -1.21
C LEU A 149 27.81 12.37 -0.94
N SER A 150 28.69 11.97 -1.80
CA SER A 150 29.58 10.79 -1.74
C SER A 150 30.65 10.90 -0.65
N GLY A 151 30.29 11.34 0.56
CA GLY A 151 31.22 11.57 1.66
C GLY A 151 30.66 11.21 3.04
N ALA A 152 29.38 10.96 3.16
CA ALA A 152 28.80 10.42 4.39
C ALA A 152 29.20 8.92 4.50
N LYS A 153 29.56 8.48 5.72
CA LYS A 153 29.90 7.09 6.03
C LYS A 153 28.81 6.05 5.71
N GLU A 154 27.65 6.51 5.27
CA GLU A 154 26.55 5.71 4.77
C GLU A 154 26.53 5.82 3.24
N THR A 155 26.83 4.72 2.56
CA THR A 155 26.72 4.64 1.10
C THR A 155 25.27 4.90 0.69
N PRO A 156 25.01 5.76 -0.33
CA PRO A 156 23.65 6.09 -0.80
C PRO A 156 22.78 4.88 -1.20
N GLY A 157 23.36 3.70 -1.29
CA GLY A 157 22.66 2.47 -1.67
C GLY A 157 22.06 1.66 -0.50
N THR A 158 22.19 2.12 0.76
CA THR A 158 21.70 1.36 1.93
C THR A 158 20.35 1.86 2.48
N LEU A 159 19.96 3.09 2.18
CA LEU A 159 18.68 3.63 2.62
C LEU A 159 17.61 3.40 1.55
N LEU A 160 16.48 2.86 1.97
CA LEU A 160 15.28 2.66 1.13
C LEU A 160 14.27 3.79 1.40
N LEU A 161 13.73 4.37 0.32
CA LEU A 161 12.63 5.33 0.48
C LEU A 161 11.56 4.77 1.43
N PRO A 162 11.03 5.66 2.29
CA PRO A 162 11.17 7.11 2.33
C PRO A 162 12.38 7.64 3.11
N LEU A 163 13.26 6.78 3.67
CA LEU A 163 14.47 7.22 4.39
C LEU A 163 15.47 7.87 3.44
N VAL A 164 16.02 9.01 3.88
CA VAL A 164 17.12 9.73 3.26
C VAL A 164 18.11 10.17 4.34
N PRO A 165 19.34 10.59 4.03
CA PRO A 165 20.29 11.03 5.05
C PRO A 165 19.71 12.13 5.95
N GLY A 166 19.75 11.90 7.26
CA GLY A 166 19.27 12.85 8.27
C GLY A 166 17.76 12.91 8.48
N GLY A 167 16.97 12.12 7.75
CA GLY A 167 15.52 12.18 7.88
C GLY A 167 14.74 11.28 6.94
N TYR A 168 13.55 11.69 6.57
CA TYR A 168 12.72 10.99 5.59
C TYR A 168 11.95 11.98 4.72
N VAL A 169 11.57 11.52 3.53
CA VAL A 169 10.77 12.27 2.56
C VAL A 169 9.32 11.80 2.65
N ASP A 170 8.39 12.73 2.84
CA ASP A 170 6.94 12.52 2.69
C ASP A 170 6.50 13.15 1.37
N LEU A 171 5.48 12.59 0.74
CA LEU A 171 4.82 13.13 -0.45
C LEU A 171 3.82 14.25 -0.14
N ARG A 172 3.89 14.83 1.06
CA ARG A 172 3.09 15.95 1.55
C ARG A 172 4.03 17.04 2.10
N PRO A 173 3.80 18.32 1.80
CA PRO A 173 4.59 19.39 2.39
C PRO A 173 4.46 19.46 3.94
N PRO A 174 5.55 19.75 4.66
CA PRO A 174 6.91 19.86 4.15
C PRO A 174 7.46 18.50 3.71
N PHE A 175 8.11 18.42 2.55
CA PHE A 175 8.53 17.17 1.96
C PHE A 175 9.64 16.45 2.74
N PHE A 176 10.43 17.16 3.51
CA PHE A 176 11.50 16.59 4.32
C PHE A 176 11.18 16.74 5.81
N HIS A 177 11.34 15.66 6.53
CA HIS A 177 11.18 15.58 7.98
C HIS A 177 12.48 15.05 8.60
N PRO A 178 13.16 15.85 9.45
CA PRO A 178 14.34 15.37 10.15
C PRO A 178 13.94 14.25 11.13
N LEU A 179 14.75 13.20 11.19
CA LEU A 179 14.64 12.23 12.27
C LEU A 179 15.43 12.74 13.48
N PRO A 180 14.82 12.77 14.66
CA PRO A 180 15.55 13.07 15.89
C PRO A 180 16.60 11.97 16.14
N GLU A 181 17.69 12.34 16.83
CA GLU A 181 18.62 11.37 17.34
C GLU A 181 17.89 10.41 18.31
N LEU A 182 17.86 9.14 17.95
CA LEU A 182 17.25 8.11 18.78
C LEU A 182 18.19 7.74 19.95
N ALA A 183 17.61 7.51 21.12
CA ALA A 183 18.38 7.11 22.28
C ALA A 183 19.18 5.83 22.01
N GLY A 184 20.44 5.80 22.43
CA GLY A 184 21.32 4.63 22.28
C GLY A 184 22.12 4.57 20.98
N GLY A 185 22.03 5.58 20.10
CA GLY A 185 22.81 5.62 18.84
C GLY A 185 22.37 4.59 17.80
N VAL A 186 21.14 4.10 17.88
CA VAL A 186 20.52 3.17 16.93
C VAL A 186 20.28 3.86 15.58
N ARG A 187 20.37 3.08 14.49
CA ARG A 187 20.19 3.57 13.13
C ARG A 187 18.85 3.16 12.55
N ALA A 188 18.23 4.05 11.78
CA ALA A 188 17.06 3.74 10.99
C ALA A 188 17.39 2.72 9.90
N LEU A 189 16.60 1.63 9.80
CA LEU A 189 16.69 0.63 8.73
C LEU A 189 15.56 0.75 7.72
N GLN A 190 14.34 0.90 8.22
CA GLN A 190 13.14 0.97 7.39
C GLN A 190 12.15 1.95 8.01
N LEU A 191 11.50 2.74 7.19
CA LEU A 191 10.42 3.64 7.61
C LEU A 191 9.20 3.37 6.74
N ALA A 192 8.04 3.27 7.38
CA ALA A 192 6.75 3.11 6.72
C ALA A 192 5.84 4.28 7.07
N LEU A 193 5.28 4.90 6.03
CA LEU A 193 4.36 6.03 6.13
C LEU A 193 2.93 5.53 5.95
N GLY A 194 2.12 5.65 6.99
CA GLY A 194 0.68 5.51 6.90
C GLY A 194 0.03 6.84 6.50
N ARG A 195 -1.30 6.86 6.46
CA ARG A 195 -2.00 8.11 6.11
C ARG A 195 -1.79 9.21 7.16
N GLU A 196 -1.68 8.85 8.42
CA GLU A 196 -1.57 9.78 9.55
C GLU A 196 -0.49 9.40 10.56
N HIS A 197 0.21 8.28 10.39
CA HIS A 197 1.21 7.78 11.34
C HIS A 197 2.46 7.31 10.63
N VAL A 198 3.51 7.20 11.40
CA VAL A 198 4.83 6.76 10.94
C VAL A 198 5.30 5.60 11.81
N LEU A 199 5.86 4.58 11.19
CA LEU A 199 6.57 3.49 11.84
C LEU A 199 8.04 3.50 11.41
N LEU A 200 8.94 3.36 12.35
CA LEU A 200 10.37 3.27 12.10
C LEU A 200 10.91 1.99 12.71
N LEU A 201 11.59 1.19 11.91
CA LEU A 201 12.38 0.03 12.36
C LEU A 201 13.85 0.45 12.44
N THR A 202 14.49 0.13 13.55
CA THR A 202 15.90 0.39 13.82
C THR A 202 16.76 -0.86 13.74
N ASP A 203 18.08 -0.70 13.66
CA ASP A 203 19.04 -1.79 13.45
C ASP A 203 19.15 -2.77 14.65
N ASP A 204 18.70 -2.37 15.82
CA ASP A 204 18.54 -3.23 17.00
C ASP A 204 17.23 -4.05 16.98
N GLY A 205 16.37 -3.87 15.96
CA GLY A 205 15.08 -4.55 15.80
C GLY A 205 13.95 -3.90 16.59
N THR A 206 14.12 -2.69 17.11
CA THR A 206 13.05 -1.94 17.79
C THR A 206 12.16 -1.23 16.79
N ILE A 207 10.84 -1.23 17.03
CA ILE A 207 9.89 -0.44 16.25
C ILE A 207 9.47 0.77 17.07
N TRP A 208 9.46 1.93 16.39
CA TRP A 208 9.01 3.21 16.92
C TRP A 208 7.77 3.67 16.16
N GLY A 209 6.80 4.24 16.86
CA GLY A 209 5.56 4.75 16.27
C GLY A 209 5.28 6.16 16.73
N TRP A 210 4.75 7.03 15.84
CA TRP A 210 4.28 8.38 16.17
C TRP A 210 3.27 8.89 15.15
N GLY A 211 2.66 10.03 15.45
CA GLY A 211 1.61 10.69 14.66
C GLY A 211 0.26 10.66 15.37
N PRO A 212 -0.84 11.01 14.70
CA PRO A 212 -2.21 10.80 15.17
C PRO A 212 -2.52 9.33 15.50
N GLY A 213 -3.21 9.08 16.63
CA GLY A 213 -3.40 7.74 17.18
C GLY A 213 -4.86 7.28 17.29
N ARG A 214 -5.83 8.03 16.73
CA ARG A 214 -7.29 7.85 16.95
C ARG A 214 -7.83 6.44 16.67
N HIS A 215 -7.10 5.60 15.97
CA HIS A 215 -7.43 4.22 15.69
C HIS A 215 -6.45 3.23 16.35
N GLY A 216 -5.60 3.70 17.27
CA GLY A 216 -4.58 2.87 17.92
C GLY A 216 -3.43 2.43 16.99
N GLN A 217 -3.29 3.04 15.81
CA GLN A 217 -2.33 2.65 14.78
C GLN A 217 -0.87 2.85 15.18
N GLN A 218 -0.58 3.55 16.25
CA GLN A 218 0.78 3.71 16.79
C GLN A 218 1.26 2.50 17.60
N GLY A 219 0.34 1.70 18.17
CA GLY A 219 0.67 0.47 18.91
C GLY A 219 0.98 0.66 20.40
N HIS A 220 0.68 1.84 20.97
CA HIS A 220 0.99 2.16 22.38
C HIS A 220 -0.13 1.83 23.37
N GLY A 221 -1.21 1.16 22.91
CA GLY A 221 -2.37 0.81 23.74
C GLY A 221 -3.35 1.94 23.97
N THR A 222 -3.13 3.10 23.38
CA THR A 222 -3.98 4.30 23.47
C THR A 222 -4.43 4.76 22.10
N THR A 223 -5.39 5.68 22.07
CA THR A 223 -5.84 6.37 20.84
C THR A 223 -5.40 7.83 20.81
N GLU A 224 -4.47 8.21 21.66
CA GLU A 224 -3.91 9.55 21.74
C GLU A 224 -2.84 9.77 20.65
N ALA A 225 -2.56 11.03 20.35
CA ALA A 225 -1.52 11.39 19.39
C ALA A 225 -0.14 11.41 20.06
N GLU A 226 0.87 10.88 19.38
CA GLU A 226 2.28 10.97 19.77
C GLU A 226 3.01 11.91 18.83
N ALA A 227 3.53 13.00 19.38
CA ALA A 227 4.21 14.03 18.58
C ALA A 227 5.66 13.65 18.21
N ALA A 228 6.27 12.71 18.92
CA ALA A 228 7.65 12.27 18.74
C ALA A 228 7.74 10.75 18.66
N PRO A 229 8.80 10.19 18.05
CA PRO A 229 9.03 8.76 18.04
C PRO A 229 9.01 8.16 19.45
N ARG A 230 8.17 7.14 19.65
CA ARG A 230 8.07 6.35 20.88
C ARG A 230 8.20 4.87 20.56
N PRO A 231 8.98 4.08 21.30
CA PRO A 231 9.09 2.66 21.05
C PRO A 231 7.74 1.96 21.31
N VAL A 232 7.40 0.99 20.44
CA VAL A 232 6.21 0.15 20.59
C VAL A 232 6.52 -0.93 21.66
N GLU A 233 6.12 -0.66 22.90
CA GLU A 233 6.50 -1.47 24.07
C GLU A 233 6.04 -2.93 23.95
N GLY A 234 4.88 -3.19 23.31
CA GLY A 234 4.37 -4.54 23.08
C GLY A 234 5.23 -5.42 22.17
N LEU A 235 6.22 -4.85 21.48
CA LEU A 235 7.17 -5.56 20.61
C LEU A 235 8.60 -5.56 21.15
N GLN A 236 8.84 -4.96 22.32
CA GLN A 236 10.19 -4.90 22.92
C GLN A 236 10.72 -6.31 23.23
N GLY A 237 11.98 -6.51 22.87
CA GLY A 237 12.66 -7.80 23.04
C GLY A 237 12.39 -8.81 21.92
N LEU A 238 11.50 -8.51 21.00
CA LEU A 238 11.31 -9.30 19.79
C LEU A 238 12.20 -8.74 18.66
N PRO A 239 12.96 -9.61 17.96
CA PRO A 239 13.83 -9.15 16.88
C PRO A 239 13.00 -8.86 15.61
N MET A 240 12.51 -7.63 15.47
CA MET A 240 11.73 -7.24 14.31
C MET A 240 12.63 -6.99 13.09
N VAL A 241 12.14 -7.32 11.90
CA VAL A 241 12.89 -7.24 10.63
C VAL A 241 12.13 -6.53 9.51
N GLY A 242 10.87 -6.20 9.72
CA GLY A 242 10.06 -5.50 8.72
C GLY A 242 8.89 -4.74 9.34
N VAL A 243 8.51 -3.64 8.71
CA VAL A 243 7.31 -2.84 9.04
C VAL A 243 6.56 -2.46 7.79
N ALA A 244 5.24 -2.36 7.90
CA ALA A 244 4.39 -1.77 6.88
C ALA A 244 3.30 -0.93 7.57
N ALA A 245 2.93 0.20 6.97
CA ALA A 245 1.88 1.08 7.44
C ALA A 245 0.82 1.22 6.35
N GLY A 246 -0.42 0.93 6.69
CA GLY A 246 -1.57 1.15 5.84
C GLY A 246 -2.22 2.52 6.09
N GLY A 247 -3.48 2.69 5.70
CA GLY A 247 -4.18 3.95 5.97
C GLY A 247 -4.19 4.28 7.47
N TRP A 248 -4.71 3.37 8.28
CA TRP A 248 -4.84 3.51 9.74
C TRP A 248 -4.57 2.20 10.48
N HIS A 249 -3.76 1.34 9.91
CA HIS A 249 -3.31 0.11 10.55
C HIS A 249 -1.82 -0.10 10.30
N SER A 250 -1.23 -0.92 11.12
CA SER A 250 0.20 -1.17 11.17
C SER A 250 0.48 -2.66 11.18
N VAL A 251 1.58 -3.03 10.57
CA VAL A 251 2.03 -4.42 10.46
C VAL A 251 3.52 -4.48 10.78
N ALA A 252 3.92 -5.47 11.55
CA ALA A 252 5.31 -5.74 11.84
C ALA A 252 5.63 -7.23 11.61
N LEU A 253 6.84 -7.49 11.16
CA LEU A 253 7.35 -8.82 10.89
C LEU A 253 8.54 -9.12 11.81
N SER A 254 8.46 -10.23 12.54
CA SER A 254 9.60 -10.73 13.34
C SER A 254 10.61 -11.50 12.47
N ARG A 255 11.83 -11.66 12.97
CA ARG A 255 12.85 -12.51 12.32
C ARG A 255 12.41 -13.98 12.24
N GLY A 256 11.54 -14.41 13.15
CA GLY A 256 10.96 -15.75 13.17
C GLY A 256 9.88 -15.98 12.10
N GLY A 257 9.41 -14.92 11.43
CA GLY A 257 8.32 -15.00 10.47
C GLY A 257 6.95 -14.72 11.08
N ASP A 258 6.87 -14.31 12.36
CA ASP A 258 5.61 -13.94 13.00
C ASP A 258 5.16 -12.55 12.52
N VAL A 259 3.88 -12.39 12.30
CA VAL A 259 3.27 -11.12 11.90
C VAL A 259 2.44 -10.56 13.04
N TYR A 260 2.68 -9.31 13.35
CA TYR A 260 1.92 -8.55 14.35
C TYR A 260 1.15 -7.44 13.65
N THR A 261 -0.12 -7.27 14.01
CA THR A 261 -1.02 -6.27 13.43
C THR A 261 -1.70 -5.44 14.51
N TRP A 262 -1.93 -4.15 14.24
CA TRP A 262 -2.66 -3.27 15.15
C TRP A 262 -3.22 -2.06 14.41
N GLY A 263 -4.13 -1.34 15.07
CA GLY A 263 -4.81 -0.18 14.51
C GLY A 263 -6.28 -0.44 14.20
N TRP A 264 -6.76 0.11 13.10
CA TRP A 264 -8.15 0.03 12.66
C TRP A 264 -8.46 -1.30 11.96
N ASN A 265 -9.65 -1.89 12.25
CA ASN A 265 -10.05 -3.22 11.75
C ASN A 265 -11.49 -3.28 11.20
N GLU A 266 -12.06 -2.19 10.75
CA GLU A 266 -13.46 -2.22 10.26
C GLU A 266 -13.66 -3.15 9.07
N ALA A 267 -12.69 -3.28 8.19
CA ALA A 267 -12.73 -4.10 6.99
C ALA A 267 -11.99 -5.44 7.11
N GLY A 268 -11.50 -5.79 8.31
CA GLY A 268 -10.73 -7.01 8.52
C GLY A 268 -9.25 -6.89 8.19
N GLN A 269 -8.72 -5.66 7.98
CA GLN A 269 -7.35 -5.44 7.55
C GLN A 269 -6.28 -5.88 8.57
N LEU A 270 -6.65 -6.13 9.81
CA LEU A 270 -5.76 -6.70 10.81
C LEU A 270 -5.66 -8.24 10.75
N GLY A 271 -6.55 -8.90 9.98
CA GLY A 271 -6.67 -10.36 10.03
C GLY A 271 -7.32 -10.87 11.32
N LEU A 272 -8.06 -10.01 12.01
CA LEU A 272 -8.78 -10.30 13.24
C LEU A 272 -10.28 -10.20 12.97
N PRO A 273 -11.14 -10.91 13.75
CA PRO A 273 -12.58 -10.92 13.54
C PRO A 273 -13.18 -9.52 13.40
N SER A 274 -13.89 -9.26 12.31
CA SER A 274 -14.48 -7.96 11.98
C SER A 274 -15.97 -8.07 11.69
N LYS A 275 -16.71 -6.95 11.77
CA LYS A 275 -18.15 -6.94 11.44
C LYS A 275 -18.42 -7.32 9.98
N ARG A 276 -17.49 -7.09 9.07
CA ARG A 276 -17.66 -7.40 7.64
C ARG A 276 -17.30 -8.83 7.29
N GLY A 277 -16.43 -9.51 8.04
CA GLY A 277 -16.03 -10.89 7.79
C GLY A 277 -17.15 -11.91 7.96
N LEU A 278 -18.18 -11.58 8.72
CA LEU A 278 -19.36 -12.44 8.96
C LEU A 278 -20.61 -12.06 8.15
N GLY A 279 -20.55 -11.03 7.34
CA GLY A 279 -21.63 -10.59 6.49
C GLY A 279 -21.64 -11.34 5.17
N GLU A 280 -22.63 -12.25 5.01
CA GLU A 280 -23.11 -12.86 3.77
C GLU A 280 -22.54 -14.23 3.35
N GLY A 281 -22.66 -15.20 4.26
CA GLY A 281 -22.97 -16.57 3.84
C GLY A 281 -24.46 -16.69 3.48
N SER A 282 -24.95 -16.03 2.44
CA SER A 282 -26.20 -16.39 1.81
C SER A 282 -26.18 -16.04 0.32
N ASN A 283 -26.33 -17.07 -0.48
CA ASN A 283 -26.57 -17.05 -1.91
C ASN A 283 -27.59 -15.99 -2.33
N SER A 284 -27.16 -15.01 -3.09
CA SER A 284 -27.92 -14.50 -4.24
C SER A 284 -27.12 -13.44 -4.98
N PRO A 285 -26.97 -13.52 -6.30
CA PRO A 285 -26.42 -12.42 -7.08
C PRO A 285 -27.49 -11.32 -7.16
N LYS A 286 -27.39 -10.30 -6.34
CA LYS A 286 -28.18 -9.09 -6.56
C LYS A 286 -27.67 -8.40 -7.81
N ARG A 287 -28.46 -8.57 -8.89
CA ARG A 287 -28.40 -7.76 -10.10
C ARG A 287 -28.36 -6.28 -9.67
N CYS A 288 -27.31 -5.58 -10.04
CA CYS A 288 -27.30 -4.13 -10.04
C CYS A 288 -28.28 -3.65 -11.11
N ASN A 289 -29.48 -3.31 -10.70
CA ASN A 289 -30.41 -2.53 -11.54
C ASN A 289 -29.86 -1.11 -11.67
N LEU A 290 -29.35 -0.80 -12.84
CA LEU A 290 -29.04 0.54 -13.32
C LEU A 290 -30.35 1.32 -13.57
N HIS A 291 -31.08 1.70 -12.53
CA HIS A 291 -32.06 2.78 -12.59
C HIS A 291 -32.46 3.17 -11.16
N GLY A 292 -32.04 4.35 -10.75
CA GLY A 292 -32.67 5.02 -9.64
C GLY A 292 -31.78 5.49 -8.50
N ARG A 293 -31.41 6.76 -8.60
CA ARG A 293 -30.95 7.68 -7.55
C ARG A 293 -29.51 7.56 -7.07
N GLU A 294 -28.73 8.45 -7.65
CA GLU A 294 -27.60 9.13 -7.03
C GLU A 294 -27.93 9.50 -5.59
N ASN A 295 -27.18 8.92 -4.65
CA ASN A 295 -26.80 9.48 -3.37
C ASN A 295 -26.32 8.32 -2.48
N ASP A 296 -25.06 8.00 -2.59
CA ASP A 296 -24.16 7.57 -1.51
C ASP A 296 -22.85 6.97 -2.10
N CYS A 297 -22.09 7.81 -2.75
CA CYS A 297 -20.67 7.60 -2.99
C CYS A 297 -19.96 8.90 -2.64
N SER A 298 -19.80 9.17 -1.36
CA SER A 298 -18.93 10.25 -0.89
C SER A 298 -17.46 9.84 -1.10
N LEU A 299 -16.99 9.95 -2.34
CA LEU A 299 -15.58 10.02 -2.71
C LEU A 299 -15.12 11.48 -2.61
N VAL A 300 -15.15 12.05 -1.41
CA VAL A 300 -14.54 13.37 -1.16
C VAL A 300 -13.61 13.21 0.04
N PRO A 301 -12.32 13.54 -0.12
CA PRO A 301 -11.46 13.70 1.05
C PRO A 301 -12.00 14.88 1.88
N PRO A 302 -12.00 14.82 3.20
CA PRO A 302 -12.41 15.96 4.02
C PRO A 302 -11.44 17.10 3.84
N SER A 303 -11.85 18.13 3.11
CA SER A 303 -11.23 19.42 3.12
C SER A 303 -11.57 20.13 4.44
N ASP A 304 -10.57 20.77 5.01
CA ASP A 304 -10.66 21.64 6.16
C ASP A 304 -11.85 22.61 6.07
N ALA A 305 -12.76 22.52 7.01
CA ALA A 305 -13.74 23.56 7.27
C ALA A 305 -13.77 23.87 8.75
N ASN A 306 -13.17 24.99 9.07
CA ASN A 306 -13.19 25.71 10.32
C ASN A 306 -14.51 26.47 10.48
N LYS A 307 -15.01 26.54 11.75
CA LYS A 307 -16.01 27.43 12.33
C LYS A 307 -17.51 27.10 12.15
N GLN A 308 -18.16 26.75 13.24
CA GLN A 308 -18.92 27.70 14.07
C GLN A 308 -19.56 27.01 15.28
N GLN A 309 -19.39 27.68 16.42
CA GLN A 309 -20.07 27.44 17.70
C GLN A 309 -21.57 27.72 17.55
N HIS A 310 -22.40 26.85 18.11
CA HIS A 310 -23.60 27.28 18.86
C HIS A 310 -23.99 26.17 19.83
N GLY A 311 -24.05 26.56 21.08
CA GLY A 311 -24.50 25.74 22.19
C GLY A 311 -26.00 25.54 22.20
N CYS A 312 -26.42 24.44 22.81
CA CYS A 312 -27.72 24.31 23.49
C CYS A 312 -27.60 23.20 24.55
N ARG A 313 -27.70 23.63 25.77
CA ARG A 313 -28.58 23.26 26.92
C ARG A 313 -28.67 21.77 27.27
N ALA A 314 -28.28 21.58 28.51
CA ALA A 314 -28.63 20.46 29.39
C ALA A 314 -30.15 20.36 29.59
N ASP A 315 -30.66 19.14 29.64
CA ASP A 315 -31.86 18.82 30.36
C ASP A 315 -31.70 17.49 31.11
N GLU A 316 -32.23 17.54 32.31
CA GLU A 316 -32.09 16.77 33.50
C GLU A 316 -32.61 15.32 33.45
N GLU A 317 -32.08 14.60 34.38
CA GLU A 317 -32.43 13.31 34.97
C GLU A 317 -33.89 12.93 35.00
N ARG A 318 -34.17 11.64 34.75
CA ARG A 318 -35.22 10.86 35.45
C ARG A 318 -34.87 9.38 35.43
N GLU A 319 -34.56 8.87 36.59
CA GLU A 319 -34.68 7.43 36.90
C GLU A 319 -36.18 7.02 36.94
N PRO A 320 -36.49 5.75 36.68
CA PRO A 320 -37.58 5.04 37.36
C PRO A 320 -37.05 3.78 38.06
N GLN A 321 -37.54 3.68 39.28
CA GLN A 321 -37.39 2.57 40.23
C GLN A 321 -38.15 1.32 39.78
N ASP A 322 -37.57 0.19 40.19
CA ASP A 322 -38.12 -1.12 40.56
C ASP A 322 -39.47 -1.62 40.00
N ALA A 323 -39.38 -2.82 39.37
CA ALA A 323 -40.30 -3.92 39.64
C ALA A 323 -39.72 -5.30 39.27
N SER A 324 -39.78 -6.18 40.21
CA SER A 324 -39.33 -7.52 40.38
C SER A 324 -39.90 -8.60 39.44
N HIS A 325 -39.12 -9.67 39.30
CA HIS A 325 -39.46 -11.09 39.06
C HIS A 325 -39.75 -11.57 37.64
N GLY A 326 -38.90 -12.47 37.17
CA GLY A 326 -39.13 -13.40 36.07
C GLY A 326 -37.87 -14.08 35.59
N GLU A 327 -37.39 -15.12 36.34
CA GLU A 327 -36.39 -16.07 35.82
C GLU A 327 -36.92 -16.73 34.55
N LYS A 328 -36.37 -16.38 33.41
CA LYS A 328 -36.41 -17.22 32.19
C LYS A 328 -34.99 -17.34 31.68
N GLY A 329 -34.49 -18.59 31.60
CA GLY A 329 -33.19 -18.95 31.18
C GLY A 329 -32.74 -18.19 29.92
N GLU A 330 -31.74 -17.34 30.08
CA GLU A 330 -30.97 -16.78 28.98
C GLU A 330 -30.13 -17.88 28.37
N SER A 331 -30.59 -18.39 27.24
CA SER A 331 -29.66 -19.05 26.32
C SER A 331 -28.58 -18.00 25.97
N GLN A 332 -27.36 -18.16 26.50
CA GLN A 332 -26.19 -17.44 26.07
C GLN A 332 -26.07 -17.60 24.55
N LYS A 333 -26.59 -16.64 23.81
CA LYS A 333 -26.10 -16.38 22.45
C LYS A 333 -24.66 -15.96 22.64
N THR A 334 -23.73 -16.85 22.33
CA THR A 334 -22.31 -16.52 22.16
C THR A 334 -22.23 -15.52 21.01
N GLY A 335 -22.39 -14.23 21.36
CA GLY A 335 -22.22 -13.13 20.41
C GLY A 335 -20.77 -13.14 19.94
N THR A 336 -20.56 -13.31 18.66
CA THR A 336 -19.23 -13.20 18.05
C THR A 336 -18.67 -11.83 18.39
N GLN A 337 -17.57 -11.78 19.11
CA GLN A 337 -16.93 -10.53 19.52
C GLN A 337 -16.12 -10.00 18.33
N TYR A 338 -16.45 -8.79 17.88
CA TYR A 338 -15.74 -8.11 16.81
C TYR A 338 -14.72 -7.13 17.37
N ILE A 339 -13.58 -7.04 16.70
CA ILE A 339 -12.52 -6.09 17.01
C ILE A 339 -12.56 -4.97 15.96
N SER A 340 -12.94 -3.76 16.35
CA SER A 340 -12.95 -2.58 15.46
C SER A 340 -11.63 -1.81 15.54
N ILE A 341 -10.99 -1.81 16.71
CA ILE A 341 -9.69 -1.17 16.97
C ILE A 341 -8.89 -2.10 17.87
N GLN A 342 -7.64 -2.33 17.50
CA GLN A 342 -6.64 -3.06 18.25
C GLN A 342 -5.46 -2.12 18.51
N ALA A 343 -5.39 -1.51 19.68
CA ALA A 343 -4.39 -0.48 19.97
C ALA A 343 -3.01 -1.02 20.37
N PHE A 344 -2.90 -2.32 20.69
CA PHE A 344 -1.65 -3.03 20.92
C PHE A 344 -1.35 -3.99 19.77
N PRO A 345 -0.07 -4.26 19.46
CA PRO A 345 0.29 -5.33 18.54
C PRO A 345 -0.34 -6.67 18.94
N ALA A 346 -1.08 -7.27 18.01
CA ALA A 346 -1.65 -8.59 18.15
C ALA A 346 -0.94 -9.56 17.20
N LEU A 347 -0.51 -10.70 17.70
CA LEU A 347 0.05 -11.78 16.87
C LEU A 347 -1.06 -12.34 15.98
N LEU A 348 -0.75 -12.52 14.70
CA LEU A 348 -1.65 -13.06 13.71
C LEU A 348 -1.29 -14.50 13.38
N ASP A 349 -2.26 -15.40 13.49
CA ASP A 349 -2.12 -16.78 13.07
C ASP A 349 -2.24 -16.92 11.55
N PHE A 350 -1.31 -17.63 10.93
CA PHE A 350 -1.36 -17.95 9.51
C PHE A 350 -1.84 -19.39 9.29
N PRO A 351 -2.58 -19.66 8.21
CA PRO A 351 -2.94 -21.02 7.86
C PRO A 351 -1.69 -21.82 7.47
N GLY A 352 -1.38 -22.86 8.24
CA GLY A 352 -0.20 -23.72 8.05
C GLY A 352 1.07 -23.19 8.71
N ASP A 353 2.20 -23.88 8.47
CA ASP A 353 3.52 -23.58 9.05
C ASP A 353 4.36 -22.66 8.12
N ASP A 354 3.71 -21.81 7.34
CA ASP A 354 4.38 -20.94 6.37
C ASP A 354 5.08 -19.76 7.08
N GLU A 355 6.41 -19.68 7.00
CA GLU A 355 7.18 -18.55 7.52
C GLU A 355 7.03 -17.32 6.60
N ILE A 356 6.64 -16.17 7.16
CA ILE A 356 6.51 -14.91 6.42
C ILE A 356 7.90 -14.27 6.24
N SER A 357 8.14 -13.75 5.05
CA SER A 357 9.40 -13.09 4.65
C SER A 357 9.25 -11.60 4.37
N ALA A 358 8.04 -11.15 4.00
CA ALA A 358 7.76 -9.75 3.75
C ALA A 358 6.29 -9.42 4.02
N VAL A 359 6.03 -8.17 4.39
CA VAL A 359 4.68 -7.63 4.59
C VAL A 359 4.52 -6.31 3.85
N ALA A 360 3.31 -6.02 3.37
CA ALA A 360 2.94 -4.75 2.77
C ALA A 360 1.50 -4.41 3.17
N ALA A 361 1.17 -3.12 3.15
CA ALA A 361 -0.16 -2.65 3.49
C ALA A 361 -0.63 -1.58 2.51
N GLY A 362 -1.89 -1.68 2.08
CA GLY A 362 -2.59 -0.62 1.38
C GLY A 362 -3.49 0.16 2.32
N SER A 363 -4.42 0.95 1.79
CA SER A 363 -5.26 1.79 2.66
C SER A 363 -6.07 0.97 3.67
N ARG A 364 -6.69 -0.15 3.24
CA ARG A 364 -7.54 -1.02 4.06
C ARG A 364 -7.33 -2.51 3.79
N HIS A 365 -6.18 -2.91 3.25
CA HIS A 365 -5.84 -4.31 3.04
C HIS A 365 -4.39 -4.56 3.42
N THR A 366 -4.09 -5.81 3.68
CA THR A 366 -2.76 -6.26 4.10
C THR A 366 -2.32 -7.42 3.24
N VAL A 367 -1.03 -7.51 3.02
CA VAL A 367 -0.39 -8.51 2.18
C VAL A 367 0.80 -9.10 2.94
N ALA A 368 0.93 -10.42 2.90
CA ALA A 368 2.08 -11.15 3.42
C ALA A 368 2.64 -12.10 2.35
N LEU A 369 3.96 -12.12 2.25
CA LEU A 369 4.69 -13.00 1.38
C LEU A 369 5.47 -14.02 2.22
N THR A 370 5.35 -15.30 1.90
CA THR A 370 6.09 -16.36 2.58
C THR A 370 7.49 -16.55 1.98
N LYS A 371 8.37 -17.21 2.72
CA LYS A 371 9.71 -17.60 2.22
C LYS A 371 9.65 -18.53 1.01
N CYS A 372 8.58 -19.31 0.87
CA CYS A 372 8.36 -20.20 -0.27
C CYS A 372 7.62 -19.54 -1.44
N GLY A 373 7.41 -18.23 -1.41
CA GLY A 373 6.81 -17.47 -2.51
C GLY A 373 5.30 -17.53 -2.61
N LYS A 374 4.60 -17.98 -1.57
CA LYS A 374 3.14 -17.88 -1.50
C LYS A 374 2.73 -16.47 -1.07
N LEU A 375 1.66 -15.96 -1.68
CA LEU A 375 1.10 -14.65 -1.37
C LEU A 375 -0.21 -14.80 -0.61
N TYR A 376 -0.31 -14.13 0.53
CA TYR A 376 -1.53 -14.02 1.33
C TYR A 376 -2.03 -12.58 1.32
N THR A 377 -3.36 -12.39 1.21
CA THR A 377 -4.00 -11.08 1.24
C THR A 377 -5.26 -11.12 2.07
N TRP A 378 -5.58 -10.02 2.76
CA TRP A 378 -6.81 -9.87 3.55
C TRP A 378 -7.16 -8.41 3.76
N GLY A 379 -8.34 -8.16 4.36
CA GLY A 379 -8.90 -6.84 4.54
C GLY A 379 -9.98 -6.53 3.50
N TRP A 380 -10.10 -5.27 3.11
CA TRP A 380 -11.10 -4.82 2.17
C TRP A 380 -10.81 -5.28 0.74
N GLY A 381 -11.82 -5.88 0.09
CA GLY A 381 -11.68 -6.52 -1.22
C GLY A 381 -12.55 -5.93 -2.33
N GLU A 382 -13.36 -4.88 -2.06
CA GLU A 382 -14.38 -4.40 -3.00
C GLU A 382 -13.85 -3.87 -4.34
N HIS A 383 -12.56 -3.57 -4.42
CA HIS A 383 -11.90 -3.19 -5.68
C HIS A 383 -11.09 -4.33 -6.31
N GLY A 384 -11.13 -5.55 -5.74
CA GLY A 384 -10.38 -6.69 -6.25
C GLY A 384 -8.90 -6.71 -5.80
N GLN A 385 -8.49 -5.81 -4.91
CA GLN A 385 -7.11 -5.67 -4.44
C GLN A 385 -6.57 -6.85 -3.65
N LEU A 386 -7.42 -7.84 -3.35
CA LEU A 386 -7.02 -9.09 -2.71
C LEU A 386 -6.64 -10.20 -3.71
N GLY A 387 -7.00 -10.07 -5.00
CA GLY A 387 -6.54 -10.97 -6.06
C GLY A 387 -7.22 -12.34 -6.14
N HIS A 388 -8.31 -12.58 -5.39
CA HIS A 388 -8.99 -13.89 -5.29
C HIS A 388 -10.03 -14.15 -6.40
N GLY A 389 -10.10 -13.31 -7.45
CA GLY A 389 -11.12 -13.41 -8.49
C GLY A 389 -12.51 -12.95 -8.06
N SER A 390 -12.62 -12.32 -6.89
CA SER A 390 -13.87 -11.79 -6.31
C SER A 390 -13.63 -10.40 -5.71
N ARG A 391 -14.72 -9.74 -5.30
CA ARG A 391 -14.71 -8.45 -4.61
C ARG A 391 -15.08 -8.61 -3.13
N ARG A 392 -14.90 -9.82 -2.60
CA ARG A 392 -15.18 -10.13 -1.19
C ARG A 392 -14.05 -9.62 -0.30
N SER A 393 -14.41 -9.06 0.85
CA SER A 393 -13.49 -8.74 1.94
C SER A 393 -13.28 -9.96 2.84
N TRP A 394 -12.07 -10.06 3.44
CA TRP A 394 -11.68 -11.16 4.31
C TRP A 394 -11.04 -10.61 5.57
N ASP A 395 -11.40 -11.13 6.72
CA ASP A 395 -10.82 -10.77 8.02
C ASP A 395 -9.84 -11.81 8.56
N GLU A 396 -9.35 -12.66 7.69
CA GLU A 396 -8.29 -13.64 7.91
C GLU A 396 -7.39 -13.74 6.67
N PRO A 397 -6.10 -14.10 6.82
CA PRO A 397 -5.20 -14.26 5.69
C PRO A 397 -5.70 -15.32 4.70
N GLN A 398 -5.86 -14.94 3.43
CA GLN A 398 -6.29 -15.83 2.35
C GLN A 398 -5.17 -15.98 1.32
N HIS A 399 -4.88 -17.20 0.91
CA HIS A 399 -3.88 -17.50 -0.11
C HIS A 399 -4.34 -17.09 -1.51
N VAL A 400 -3.52 -16.32 -2.23
CA VAL A 400 -3.77 -15.96 -3.64
C VAL A 400 -3.31 -17.11 -4.53
N GLU A 401 -4.22 -18.03 -4.82
CA GLU A 401 -3.90 -19.29 -5.53
C GLU A 401 -3.40 -19.10 -6.97
N PHE A 402 -3.68 -17.96 -7.60
CA PHE A 402 -3.30 -17.66 -8.98
C PHE A 402 -1.82 -18.00 -9.25
N PHE A 403 -0.92 -17.60 -8.38
CA PHE A 403 0.52 -17.78 -8.60
C PHE A 403 0.90 -19.26 -8.58
N CYS A 404 0.40 -20.03 -7.63
CA CYS A 404 0.64 -21.47 -7.57
C CYS A 404 0.02 -22.20 -8.77
N GLN A 405 -1.19 -21.82 -9.19
CA GLN A 405 -1.88 -22.43 -10.37
C GLN A 405 -1.10 -22.21 -11.67
N HIS A 406 -0.31 -21.10 -11.76
CA HIS A 406 0.51 -20.79 -12.93
C HIS A 406 1.99 -21.14 -12.73
N SER A 407 2.33 -21.95 -11.70
CA SER A 407 3.72 -22.31 -11.38
C SER A 407 4.65 -21.10 -11.20
N LEU A 408 4.14 -20.07 -10.53
CA LEU A 408 4.85 -18.84 -10.22
C LEU A 408 5.16 -18.75 -8.73
N GLU A 409 6.35 -18.26 -8.41
CA GLU A 409 6.82 -17.92 -7.08
C GLU A 409 6.87 -16.39 -6.96
N VAL A 410 6.16 -15.82 -5.99
CA VAL A 410 6.23 -14.38 -5.71
C VAL A 410 7.51 -14.08 -4.96
N VAL A 411 8.22 -13.01 -5.36
CA VAL A 411 9.52 -12.62 -4.80
C VAL A 411 9.53 -11.22 -4.18
N ALA A 412 8.56 -10.37 -4.54
CA ALA A 412 8.39 -9.06 -3.95
C ALA A 412 6.94 -8.58 -4.05
N VAL A 413 6.54 -7.67 -3.17
CA VAL A 413 5.21 -7.07 -3.15
C VAL A 413 5.28 -5.58 -2.91
N ARG A 414 4.32 -4.83 -3.49
CA ARG A 414 4.07 -3.42 -3.24
C ARG A 414 2.56 -3.20 -3.15
N CYS A 415 2.12 -2.31 -2.30
CA CYS A 415 0.71 -1.91 -2.22
C CYS A 415 0.56 -0.43 -2.56
N GLY A 416 -0.42 -0.13 -3.41
CA GLY A 416 -1.03 1.18 -3.46
C GLY A 416 -2.22 1.24 -2.51
N ASP A 417 -2.94 2.37 -2.47
CA ASP A 417 -4.10 2.51 -1.58
C ASP A 417 -5.15 1.39 -1.81
N TRP A 418 -5.45 1.09 -3.07
CA TRP A 418 -6.49 0.15 -3.48
C TRP A 418 -6.02 -0.89 -4.51
N SER A 419 -4.73 -1.12 -4.56
CA SER A 419 -4.11 -2.05 -5.51
C SER A 419 -2.96 -2.81 -4.88
N THR A 420 -2.68 -3.99 -5.42
CA THR A 420 -1.56 -4.84 -5.04
C THR A 420 -0.73 -5.16 -6.27
N PHE A 421 0.57 -5.04 -6.16
CA PHE A 421 1.55 -5.40 -7.15
C PHE A 421 2.44 -6.50 -6.58
N ALA A 422 2.57 -7.60 -7.31
CA ALA A 422 3.38 -8.76 -6.93
C ALA A 422 4.38 -9.07 -8.04
N MET A 423 5.66 -9.12 -7.71
CA MET A 423 6.70 -9.56 -8.62
C MET A 423 6.86 -11.07 -8.48
N ALA A 424 6.70 -11.80 -9.58
CA ALA A 424 6.79 -13.24 -9.57
C ALA A 424 7.70 -13.78 -10.68
N ARG A 425 8.28 -14.94 -10.44
CA ARG A 425 9.11 -15.67 -11.39
C ARG A 425 8.62 -17.11 -11.54
N PRO A 426 8.88 -17.78 -12.65
CA PRO A 426 8.60 -19.20 -12.78
C PRO A 426 9.28 -20.02 -11.69
N MET A 427 8.55 -20.95 -11.09
CA MET A 427 9.13 -21.91 -10.16
C MET A 427 10.21 -22.73 -10.86
N PRO A 428 11.34 -23.03 -10.19
CA PRO A 428 12.32 -23.93 -10.76
C PRO A 428 11.64 -25.27 -11.06
N SER A 429 11.75 -25.75 -12.32
CA SER A 429 11.29 -27.08 -12.67
C SER A 429 12.06 -28.11 -11.83
N ASN A 430 11.36 -28.85 -10.98
CA ASN A 430 11.95 -30.00 -10.33
C ASN A 430 12.44 -30.97 -11.43
N LYS A 431 13.75 -31.00 -11.64
CA LYS A 431 14.42 -32.02 -12.46
C LYS A 431 14.61 -33.28 -11.63
#